data_df1927a06e356efecb1c39de94998531
#
_entry.id   df1927a06e356efecb1c39de94998531
#
_cell.length_a   1.000
_cell.length_b   1.000
_cell.length_c   1.000
_cell.angle_alpha   90.00
_cell.angle_beta   90.00
_cell.angle_gamma   90.00
#
_symmetry.space_group_name_H-M   'P 1'
#
loop_
_entity.id
_entity.type
_entity.pdbx_description
1 polymer ?
#
loop_
_entity_poly.entity_id
_entity_poly.type
_entity_poly.pdbx_seq_one_letter_code
_entity_poly.pdbx_strand_id
1 'polypeptide(L)'
;MSQIVTKSGFEIDIDKAVLDDMELFECIVDVDKGKADRIPEMLNRMMTPDQKRALYDHCRDENGRVRMTKVETEVEEIFDGLRDTEKK
;
A
#
# COMPACT_ATOMS: atom_id res chain seq x y z
N MET A 1 3.78 10.98 11.37
CA MET A 1 4.09 10.00 10.31
C MET A 1 4.44 8.67 10.95
N SER A 2 4.08 7.59 10.31
CA SER A 2 4.34 6.26 10.84
C SER A 2 5.25 5.51 9.89
N GLN A 3 6.36 5.02 10.43
CA GLN A 3 7.29 4.21 9.66
C GLN A 3 6.86 2.76 9.71
N ILE A 4 6.65 2.17 8.55
CA ILE A 4 6.24 0.78 8.41
C ILE A 4 7.36 0.02 7.72
N VAL A 5 7.68 -1.16 8.25
CA VAL A 5 8.63 -2.07 7.61
C VAL A 5 7.91 -3.38 7.36
N THR A 6 7.82 -3.79 6.12
CA THR A 6 7.15 -5.04 5.77
C THR A 6 8.07 -6.23 5.97
N LYS A 7 7.53 -7.42 5.91
CA LYS A 7 8.32 -8.64 6.10
C LYS A 7 9.42 -8.80 5.06
N SER A 8 9.20 -8.28 3.86
CA SER A 8 10.21 -8.36 2.80
C SER A 8 11.25 -7.27 2.92
N GLY A 9 11.14 -6.38 3.91
CA GLY A 9 12.11 -5.33 4.15
C GLY A 9 11.81 -4.00 3.49
N PHE A 10 10.64 -3.84 2.90
CA PHE A 10 10.25 -2.55 2.31
C PHE A 10 9.91 -1.57 3.44
N GLU A 11 10.49 -0.38 3.39
CA GLU A 11 10.26 0.64 4.39
C GLU A 11 9.52 1.81 3.77
N ILE A 12 8.49 2.28 4.47
CA ILE A 12 7.71 3.40 4.00
C ILE A 12 7.21 4.21 5.18
N ASP A 13 7.16 5.52 5.02
CA ASP A 13 6.68 6.43 6.05
C ASP A 13 5.36 7.03 5.57
N ILE A 14 4.27 6.66 6.21
CA ILE A 14 2.93 7.07 5.81
C ILE A 14 2.25 7.78 6.99
N ASP A 15 1.58 8.89 6.69
CA ASP A 15 0.74 9.56 7.66
C ASP A 15 -0.49 8.68 7.89
N LYS A 16 -0.69 8.24 9.13
CA LYS A 16 -1.84 7.35 9.38
C LYS A 16 -3.18 8.03 9.24
N ALA A 17 -3.20 9.35 8.99
CA ALA A 17 -4.44 10.04 8.63
C ALA A 17 -5.04 9.48 7.34
N VAL A 18 -4.25 8.74 6.53
CA VAL A 18 -4.82 8.08 5.35
C VAL A 18 -5.91 7.08 5.73
N LEU A 19 -5.88 6.55 6.95
CA LEU A 19 -6.91 5.63 7.41
C LEU A 19 -8.26 6.34 7.66
N ASP A 20 -8.24 7.66 7.77
CA ASP A 20 -9.46 8.45 7.96
C ASP A 20 -9.83 9.15 6.67
N ASP A 21 -9.85 8.40 5.58
CA ASP A 21 -10.12 8.89 4.24
C ASP A 21 -11.20 8.01 3.62
N MET A 22 -12.40 8.57 3.49
CA MET A 22 -13.54 7.81 2.99
C MET A 22 -13.32 7.35 1.55
N GLU A 23 -12.69 8.17 0.74
CA GLU A 23 -12.47 7.79 -0.67
C GLU A 23 -11.45 6.66 -0.79
N LEU A 24 -10.44 6.68 0.08
CA LEU A 24 -9.51 5.56 0.14
C LEU A 24 -10.25 4.29 0.59
N PHE A 25 -11.10 4.42 1.60
CA PHE A 25 -11.87 3.29 2.10
C PHE A 25 -12.73 2.68 0.99
N GLU A 26 -13.36 3.52 0.16
CA GLU A 26 -14.15 3.01 -0.95
C GLU A 26 -13.30 2.22 -1.94
N CYS A 27 -12.09 2.69 -2.21
CA CYS A 27 -11.16 1.95 -3.08
C CYS A 27 -10.83 0.59 -2.49
N ILE A 28 -10.59 0.53 -1.17
CA ILE A 28 -10.26 -0.72 -0.50
C ILE A 28 -11.42 -1.69 -0.60
N VAL A 29 -12.63 -1.22 -0.36
CA VAL A 29 -13.83 -2.06 -0.46
C VAL A 29 -13.97 -2.61 -1.88
N ASP A 30 -13.77 -1.76 -2.89
CA ASP A 30 -13.87 -2.19 -4.28
C ASP A 30 -12.84 -3.26 -4.61
N VAL A 31 -11.61 -3.08 -4.15
CA VAL A 31 -10.55 -4.07 -4.38
C VAL A 31 -10.90 -5.39 -3.70
N ASP A 32 -11.44 -5.35 -2.47
CA ASP A 32 -11.86 -6.55 -1.77
C ASP A 32 -12.97 -7.29 -2.52
N LYS A 33 -13.79 -6.55 -3.26
CA LYS A 33 -14.85 -7.16 -4.06
C LYS A 33 -14.36 -7.66 -5.41
N GLY A 34 -13.06 -7.57 -5.67
CA GLY A 34 -12.47 -8.07 -6.90
C GLY A 34 -12.27 -7.05 -7.99
N LYS A 35 -12.46 -5.76 -7.69
CA LYS A 35 -12.27 -4.70 -8.68
C LYS A 35 -10.82 -4.26 -8.70
N ALA A 36 -9.97 -5.08 -9.30
CA ALA A 36 -8.53 -4.84 -9.31
C ALA A 36 -8.16 -3.54 -10.02
N ASP A 37 -9.04 -3.03 -10.87
CA ASP A 37 -8.79 -1.77 -11.57
C ASP A 37 -8.77 -0.57 -10.61
N ARG A 38 -9.22 -0.74 -9.37
CA ARG A 38 -9.16 0.32 -8.37
C ARG A 38 -7.83 0.36 -7.62
N ILE A 39 -6.96 -0.63 -7.82
CA ILE A 39 -5.68 -0.67 -7.10
C ILE A 39 -4.82 0.55 -7.38
N PRO A 40 -4.65 1.00 -8.63
CA PRO A 40 -3.81 2.20 -8.86
C PRO A 40 -4.34 3.43 -8.13
N GLU A 41 -5.64 3.64 -8.11
CA GLU A 41 -6.19 4.79 -7.39
C GLU A 41 -5.99 4.66 -5.89
N MET A 42 -6.16 3.45 -5.35
CA MET A 42 -5.92 3.20 -3.94
C MET A 42 -4.49 3.59 -3.56
N LEU A 43 -3.53 3.17 -4.37
CA LEU A 43 -2.12 3.49 -4.10
C LEU A 43 -1.87 4.99 -4.17
N ASN A 44 -2.47 5.66 -5.15
CA ASN A 44 -2.29 7.10 -5.30
C ASN A 44 -2.84 7.89 -4.12
N ARG A 45 -3.86 7.35 -3.44
CA ARG A 45 -4.45 8.03 -2.29
C ARG A 45 -3.69 7.78 -1.00
N MET A 46 -2.94 6.68 -0.91
CA MET A 46 -2.29 6.34 0.33
C MET A 46 -0.81 6.70 0.37
N MET A 47 -0.21 7.02 -0.76
CA MET A 47 1.22 7.30 -0.79
C MET A 47 1.55 8.32 -1.89
N THR A 48 2.73 8.92 -1.78
CA THR A 48 3.21 9.87 -2.78
C THR A 48 3.66 9.15 -4.04
N PRO A 49 3.78 9.86 -5.18
CA PRO A 49 4.30 9.23 -6.40
C PRO A 49 5.68 8.61 -6.22
N ASP A 50 6.55 9.25 -5.44
CA ASP A 50 7.88 8.70 -5.18
C ASP A 50 7.81 7.42 -4.37
N GLN A 51 6.92 7.38 -3.37
CA GLN A 51 6.72 6.18 -2.57
C GLN A 51 6.16 5.04 -3.42
N LYS A 52 5.22 5.37 -4.31
CA LYS A 52 4.64 4.36 -5.21
C LYS A 52 5.72 3.78 -6.14
N ARG A 53 6.59 4.64 -6.66
CA ARG A 53 7.68 4.17 -7.51
C ARG A 53 8.62 3.26 -6.74
N ALA A 54 8.95 3.63 -5.51
CA ALA A 54 9.81 2.79 -4.65
C ALA A 54 9.17 1.44 -4.38
N LEU A 55 7.86 1.43 -4.14
CA LEU A 55 7.13 0.18 -3.93
C LEU A 55 7.18 -0.69 -5.18
N TYR A 56 6.94 -0.11 -6.34
CA TYR A 56 6.99 -0.86 -7.59
C TYR A 56 8.39 -1.45 -7.83
N ASP A 57 9.43 -0.65 -7.58
CA ASP A 57 10.80 -1.14 -7.77
C ASP A 57 11.10 -2.28 -6.81
N HIS A 58 10.60 -2.20 -5.58
CA HIS A 58 10.78 -3.26 -4.59
C HIS A 58 10.08 -4.56 -5.02
N CYS A 59 8.96 -4.44 -5.72
CA CYS A 59 8.16 -5.58 -6.15
C CYS A 59 8.54 -6.08 -7.55
N ARG A 60 9.54 -5.46 -8.17
CA ARG A 60 9.96 -5.82 -9.52
C ARG A 60 10.77 -7.11 -9.49
N ASP A 61 10.46 -8.02 -10.40
CA ASP A 61 11.20 -9.29 -10.46
C ASP A 61 12.45 -9.14 -11.34
N GLU A 62 13.16 -10.23 -11.49
CA GLU A 62 14.41 -10.24 -12.27
C GLU A 62 14.20 -9.95 -13.75
N ASN A 63 12.98 -10.07 -14.24
CA ASN A 63 12.65 -9.76 -15.63
C ASN A 63 12.17 -8.33 -15.80
N GLY A 64 12.20 -7.54 -14.73
CA GLY A 64 11.78 -6.14 -14.77
C GLY A 64 10.28 -5.93 -14.62
N ARG A 65 9.54 -6.98 -14.31
CA ARG A 65 8.09 -6.90 -14.17
C ARG A 65 7.69 -6.65 -12.72
N VAL A 66 6.85 -5.65 -12.50
CA VAL A 66 6.30 -5.40 -11.17
C VAL A 66 5.20 -6.43 -10.90
N ARG A 67 5.44 -7.32 -9.92
CA ARG A 67 4.50 -8.40 -9.64
C ARG A 67 3.31 -7.88 -8.85
N MET A 68 2.13 -8.02 -9.45
CA MET A 68 0.90 -7.54 -8.83
C MET A 68 0.63 -8.22 -7.48
N THR A 69 0.90 -9.52 -7.40
CA THR A 69 0.70 -10.26 -6.15
C THR A 69 1.60 -9.75 -5.05
N LYS A 70 2.83 -9.34 -5.40
CA LYS A 70 3.74 -8.77 -4.40
C LYS A 70 3.27 -7.40 -3.94
N VAL A 71 2.78 -6.57 -4.86
CA VAL A 71 2.23 -5.27 -4.49
C VAL A 71 1.07 -5.44 -3.52
N GLU A 72 0.17 -6.37 -3.80
CA GLU A 72 -0.96 -6.63 -2.92
C GLU A 72 -0.52 -7.06 -1.53
N THR A 73 0.46 -7.94 -1.44
CA THR A 73 0.98 -8.39 -0.15
C THR A 73 1.60 -7.23 0.62
N GLU A 74 2.40 -6.39 -0.05
CA GLU A 74 3.02 -5.26 0.61
C GLU A 74 1.97 -4.28 1.14
N VAL A 75 0.94 -4.01 0.34
CA VAL A 75 -0.13 -3.09 0.74
C VAL A 75 -0.86 -3.63 1.98
N GLU A 76 -1.16 -4.93 2.01
CA GLU A 76 -1.79 -5.53 3.18
C GLU A 76 -0.94 -5.33 4.44
N GLU A 77 0.36 -5.56 4.34
CA GLU A 77 1.25 -5.41 5.47
C GLU A 77 1.37 -3.95 5.90
N ILE A 78 1.36 -3.03 4.94
CA ILE A 78 1.39 -1.60 5.27
C ILE A 78 0.13 -1.22 6.06
N PHE A 79 -1.04 -1.66 5.62
CA PHE A 79 -2.28 -1.37 6.34
C PHE A 79 -2.27 -1.99 7.73
N ASP A 80 -1.78 -3.22 7.84
CA ASP A 80 -1.69 -3.87 9.15
C ASP A 80 -0.77 -3.08 10.08
N GLY A 81 0.35 -2.60 9.57
CA GLY A 81 1.28 -1.80 10.36
C GLY A 81 0.66 -0.49 10.82
N LEU A 82 -0.09 0.17 9.95
CA LEU A 82 -0.76 1.42 10.30
C LEU A 82 -1.82 1.20 11.37
N ARG A 83 -2.59 0.12 11.26
CA ARG A 83 -3.61 -0.20 12.26
C ARG A 83 -2.99 -0.53 13.61
N ASP A 84 -1.89 -1.25 13.61
CA ASP A 84 -1.19 -1.60 14.85
C ASP A 84 -0.68 -0.33 15.54
N THR A 85 -0.15 0.62 14.77
CA THR A 85 0.31 1.89 15.31
C THR A 85 -0.84 2.65 15.96
N GLU A 86 -2.02 2.57 15.37
CA GLU A 86 -3.21 3.28 15.84
C GLU A 86 -3.76 2.69 17.13
N LYS A 87 -3.53 1.41 17.35
CA LYS A 87 -4.08 0.73 18.53
C LYS A 87 -3.42 1.13 19.84
N LYS A 88 -2.37 1.90 19.78
CA LYS A 88 -1.74 2.39 21.02
C LYS A 88 -2.52 3.49 21.68
#